data_5560d8304ef8d95d6c04f0204aff8dc9
#
_entry.id   5560d8304ef8d95d6c04f0204aff8dc9
#
_cell.length_a   1.000
_cell.length_b   1.000
_cell.length_c   1.000
_cell.angle_alpha   90.00
_cell.angle_beta   90.00
_cell.angle_gamma   90.00
#
_symmetry.space_group_name_H-M   'P 1'
#
loop_
_entity.id
_entity.type
_entity.pdbx_description
1 polymer ?
#
loop_
_entity_poly.entity_id
_entity_poly.type
_entity_poly.pdbx_seq_one_letter_code
_entity_poly.pdbx_strand_id
1 'polypeptide(L)'
;MLRYSPMSSLQYPSSLLQSMILPMRFRLLLSVVSCLYALCLSVLGAPPLEELEQAAFENASRAVQDSVVQVETFGGAELVNRQFAAAGPSTGSIVSSDGWIITSSFPFRNQPASINVILANGERKPAKLIARDYSRELALLKIEVDTPLTPLLASDRKAWQVGQWALALGKTFGPEQASCSVGILSAMGRVWNKAIQTDAKVSPQNYGGPLIDLNGRAMGILTPINPGIVSEGEVEQWYDSGIGFAIPFQDILDRLPRLQAGEDIYSGRVGFRWKGNDEYSEAVVLQGITPGSPAAKAGIETGDKILAGGPAPDQLVAIRNHSDLKHVLGPVDAGGTIVFEIERSAERRQLQCELVRELPTYREPFLGVLIDPTADPKTPVIRGVIPESPAMKAGLQVGEIIESIDKQSINQERTLDVRLGNLNYRDSVPIVLK
;
A
#
# COMPACT_ATOMS: atom_id res chain seq x y z
N MET A 1 -71.15 11.68 -77.40
CA MET A 1 -71.12 13.08 -77.76
C MET A 1 -71.44 13.93 -76.57
N LEU A 2 -70.44 14.50 -75.90
CA LEU A 2 -70.61 15.50 -74.86
C LEU A 2 -69.46 16.53 -75.03
N ARG A 3 -69.83 17.80 -75.23
CA ARG A 3 -68.94 18.91 -75.54
C ARG A 3 -68.23 19.44 -74.32
N TYR A 4 -66.95 19.68 -74.43
CA TYR A 4 -66.13 20.43 -73.48
C TYR A 4 -66.39 21.95 -73.71
N SER A 5 -66.62 22.68 -72.61
CA SER A 5 -66.57 24.16 -72.58
C SER A 5 -65.37 24.58 -71.73
N PRO A 6 -64.57 25.59 -72.13
CA PRO A 6 -63.38 25.99 -71.40
C PRO A 6 -63.72 26.91 -70.24
N MET A 7 -63.17 26.66 -69.07
CA MET A 7 -63.20 27.52 -67.89
C MET A 7 -62.23 28.70 -68.01
N SER A 8 -62.76 29.88 -67.76
CA SER A 8 -62.13 31.19 -67.79
C SER A 8 -60.99 31.33 -66.77
N SER A 9 -59.92 31.93 -67.21
CA SER A 9 -58.68 32.31 -66.43
C SER A 9 -59.02 33.37 -65.37
N LEU A 10 -58.89 33.04 -64.11
CA LEU A 10 -58.79 33.98 -63.00
C LEU A 10 -57.43 34.63 -62.95
N GLN A 11 -57.29 35.89 -63.33
CA GLN A 11 -56.10 36.73 -63.12
C GLN A 11 -56.12 37.23 -61.69
N TYR A 12 -55.11 36.83 -60.90
CA TYR A 12 -54.79 37.40 -59.62
C TYR A 12 -53.97 38.69 -59.81
N PRO A 13 -54.24 39.75 -59.05
CA PRO A 13 -53.50 41.01 -59.17
C PRO A 13 -52.10 40.85 -58.51
N SER A 14 -51.06 41.19 -59.28
CA SER A 14 -49.59 41.04 -58.93
C SER A 14 -49.08 42.09 -57.90
N SER A 15 -49.96 42.80 -57.18
CA SER A 15 -49.55 43.91 -56.31
C SER A 15 -49.36 43.55 -54.80
N LEU A 16 -49.60 42.30 -54.37
CA LEU A 16 -49.48 41.90 -52.93
C LEU A 16 -48.22 41.13 -52.56
N LEU A 17 -47.32 40.84 -53.50
CA LEU A 17 -46.07 40.08 -53.23
C LEU A 17 -44.82 40.94 -53.08
N GLN A 18 -44.94 42.29 -53.17
CA GLN A 18 -43.75 43.17 -53.15
C GLN A 18 -43.42 43.83 -51.80
N SER A 19 -44.17 43.59 -50.72
CA SER A 19 -44.01 44.31 -49.45
C SER A 19 -43.38 43.51 -48.31
N MET A 20 -42.83 42.29 -48.51
CA MET A 20 -42.24 41.47 -47.47
C MET A 20 -40.77 41.09 -47.68
N ILE A 21 -40.04 41.81 -48.52
CA ILE A 21 -38.58 41.61 -48.59
C ILE A 21 -37.92 42.61 -47.66
N LEU A 22 -37.72 42.23 -46.41
CA LEU A 22 -36.86 42.94 -45.44
C LEU A 22 -35.50 43.19 -46.09
N PRO A 23 -34.96 44.45 -46.07
CA PRO A 23 -33.61 44.69 -46.61
C PRO A 23 -32.56 43.78 -46.01
N MET A 24 -31.68 43.28 -46.86
CA MET A 24 -30.66 42.30 -46.52
C MET A 24 -29.85 42.66 -45.23
N ARG A 25 -29.65 43.96 -44.97
CA ARG A 25 -29.04 44.49 -43.73
C ARG A 25 -29.88 44.20 -42.48
N PHE A 26 -31.19 44.19 -42.58
CA PHE A 26 -32.10 43.91 -41.45
C PHE A 26 -32.15 42.40 -41.13
N ARG A 27 -32.04 41.52 -42.13
CA ARG A 27 -31.94 40.08 -41.98
C ARG A 27 -30.60 39.68 -41.31
N LEU A 28 -29.51 40.37 -41.71
CA LEU A 28 -28.20 40.17 -41.09
C LEU A 28 -28.18 40.60 -39.60
N LEU A 29 -28.84 41.77 -39.32
CA LEU A 29 -28.94 42.24 -37.93
C LEU A 29 -29.78 41.30 -37.05
N LEU A 30 -30.91 40.78 -37.57
CA LEU A 30 -31.74 39.81 -36.85
C LEU A 30 -31.00 38.47 -36.60
N SER A 31 -30.23 38.01 -37.59
CA SER A 31 -29.44 36.79 -37.39
C SER A 31 -28.29 36.95 -36.37
N VAL A 32 -27.61 38.10 -36.37
CA VAL A 32 -26.59 38.44 -35.38
C VAL A 32 -27.19 38.58 -33.97
N VAL A 33 -28.34 39.27 -33.85
CA VAL A 33 -29.07 39.40 -32.58
C VAL A 33 -29.58 38.04 -32.10
N SER A 34 -30.10 37.19 -32.99
CA SER A 34 -30.55 35.84 -32.64
C SER A 34 -29.39 34.92 -32.23
N CYS A 35 -28.20 35.00 -32.89
CA CYS A 35 -26.98 34.30 -32.47
C CYS A 35 -26.45 34.82 -31.15
N LEU A 36 -26.45 36.14 -30.92
CA LEU A 36 -26.06 36.71 -29.63
C LEU A 36 -27.02 36.31 -28.51
N TYR A 37 -28.31 36.27 -28.77
CA TYR A 37 -29.32 35.82 -27.81
C TYR A 37 -29.23 34.33 -27.52
N ALA A 38 -28.94 33.50 -28.53
CA ALA A 38 -28.67 32.08 -28.35
C ALA A 38 -27.35 31.83 -27.57
N LEU A 39 -26.31 32.66 -27.82
CA LEU A 39 -25.05 32.61 -27.06
C LEU A 39 -25.27 33.07 -25.61
N CYS A 40 -26.03 34.12 -25.35
CA CYS A 40 -26.37 34.55 -24.00
C CYS A 40 -27.23 33.53 -23.24
N LEU A 41 -28.18 32.85 -23.90
CA LEU A 41 -28.98 31.80 -23.28
C LEU A 41 -28.14 30.56 -22.94
N SER A 42 -27.13 30.23 -23.71
CA SER A 42 -26.21 29.13 -23.40
C SER A 42 -25.24 29.44 -22.23
N VAL A 43 -24.95 30.73 -21.98
CA VAL A 43 -24.11 31.17 -20.83
C VAL A 43 -24.93 31.30 -19.54
N LEU A 44 -26.24 31.60 -19.66
CA LEU A 44 -27.15 31.73 -18.50
C LEU A 44 -27.72 30.41 -17.98
N GLY A 45 -27.41 29.28 -18.61
CA GLY A 45 -27.97 27.96 -18.26
C GLY A 45 -26.97 26.93 -17.74
N ALA A 46 -25.65 27.23 -17.68
CA ALA A 46 -24.69 26.31 -17.07
C ALA A 46 -24.78 26.47 -15.54
N PRO A 47 -24.95 25.37 -14.77
CA PRO A 47 -24.92 25.46 -13.34
C PRO A 47 -23.56 25.98 -12.88
N PRO A 48 -23.48 26.69 -11.73
CA PRO A 48 -22.24 27.14 -11.15
C PRO A 48 -21.29 25.93 -10.90
N LEU A 49 -19.98 26.15 -10.99
CA LEU A 49 -18.98 25.08 -10.79
C LEU A 49 -19.20 24.37 -9.45
N GLU A 50 -19.54 25.09 -8.40
CA GLU A 50 -19.81 24.57 -7.06
C GLU A 50 -20.97 23.55 -7.06
N GLU A 51 -22.05 23.80 -7.81
CA GLU A 51 -23.18 22.86 -7.93
C GLU A 51 -22.78 21.60 -8.72
N LEU A 52 -21.93 21.74 -9.73
CA LEU A 52 -21.39 20.60 -10.49
C LEU A 52 -20.47 19.74 -9.64
N GLU A 53 -19.59 20.35 -8.85
CA GLU A 53 -18.71 19.66 -7.92
C GLU A 53 -19.52 18.93 -6.85
N GLN A 54 -20.47 19.60 -6.21
CA GLN A 54 -21.34 18.98 -5.22
C GLN A 54 -22.07 17.78 -5.81
N ALA A 55 -22.69 17.94 -6.98
CA ALA A 55 -23.40 16.87 -7.66
C ALA A 55 -22.48 15.69 -8.01
N ALA A 56 -21.23 15.95 -8.41
CA ALA A 56 -20.26 14.91 -8.69
C ALA A 56 -19.91 14.09 -7.41
N PHE A 57 -19.65 14.76 -6.29
CA PHE A 57 -19.36 14.10 -5.01
C PHE A 57 -20.56 13.30 -4.48
N GLU A 58 -21.77 13.86 -4.54
CA GLU A 58 -23.00 13.17 -4.15
C GLU A 58 -23.26 11.92 -5.02
N ASN A 59 -23.10 12.04 -6.33
CA ASN A 59 -23.31 10.93 -7.25
C ASN A 59 -22.27 9.81 -7.04
N ALA A 60 -20.99 10.17 -6.87
CA ALA A 60 -19.94 9.21 -6.60
C ALA A 60 -20.18 8.45 -5.27
N SER A 61 -20.55 9.18 -4.20
CA SER A 61 -20.86 8.58 -2.90
C SER A 61 -22.09 7.66 -2.97
N ARG A 62 -23.15 8.11 -3.66
CA ARG A 62 -24.39 7.33 -3.83
C ARG A 62 -24.15 6.05 -4.63
N ALA A 63 -23.28 6.08 -5.64
CA ALA A 63 -22.99 4.93 -6.49
C ALA A 63 -22.41 3.73 -5.71
N VAL A 64 -21.78 3.96 -4.55
CA VAL A 64 -21.16 2.90 -3.73
C VAL A 64 -21.84 2.70 -2.37
N GLN A 65 -22.93 3.41 -2.10
CA GLN A 65 -23.58 3.40 -0.78
C GLN A 65 -23.94 1.98 -0.33
N ASP A 66 -24.42 1.14 -1.25
CA ASP A 66 -24.82 -0.24 -0.97
C ASP A 66 -23.62 -1.18 -0.77
N SER A 67 -22.44 -0.77 -1.21
CA SER A 67 -21.20 -1.54 -1.07
C SER A 67 -20.43 -1.22 0.23
N VAL A 68 -20.85 -0.19 0.98
CA VAL A 68 -20.24 0.23 2.23
C VAL A 68 -21.10 -0.21 3.40
N VAL A 69 -20.48 -0.90 4.36
CA VAL A 69 -21.15 -1.49 5.52
C VAL A 69 -20.54 -0.98 6.82
N GLN A 70 -21.31 -1.03 7.90
CA GLN A 70 -20.80 -0.82 9.24
C GLN A 70 -20.34 -2.15 9.84
N VAL A 71 -19.19 -2.15 10.52
CA VAL A 71 -18.65 -3.31 11.22
C VAL A 71 -18.64 -3.01 12.71
N GLU A 72 -19.34 -3.80 13.51
CA GLU A 72 -19.37 -3.71 14.95
C GLU A 72 -18.64 -4.90 15.57
N THR A 73 -17.77 -4.64 16.53
CA THR A 73 -17.07 -5.66 17.30
C THR A 73 -17.44 -5.56 18.77
N PHE A 74 -17.63 -6.71 19.42
CA PHE A 74 -18.02 -6.80 20.82
C PHE A 74 -17.10 -7.73 21.59
N GLY A 75 -16.74 -7.35 22.83
CA GLY A 75 -15.82 -8.11 23.69
C GLY A 75 -14.35 -7.95 23.27
N GLY A 76 -13.46 -8.65 23.97
CA GLY A 76 -12.01 -8.56 23.70
C GLY A 76 -11.35 -7.27 24.17
N ALA A 77 -12.03 -6.49 25.03
CA ALA A 77 -11.48 -5.26 25.56
C ALA A 77 -10.37 -5.54 26.57
N GLU A 78 -9.11 -5.39 26.15
CA GLU A 78 -8.01 -5.21 27.10
C GLU A 78 -8.05 -3.79 27.65
N LEU A 79 -7.83 -3.67 28.97
CA LEU A 79 -7.63 -2.38 29.65
C LEU A 79 -6.22 -1.88 29.32
N VAL A 80 -6.10 -1.04 28.31
CA VAL A 80 -4.87 -0.30 28.03
C VAL A 80 -4.91 0.99 28.87
N ASN A 81 -3.98 1.16 29.81
CA ASN A 81 -3.89 2.33 30.70
C ASN A 81 -5.18 2.66 31.47
N ARG A 82 -5.94 1.65 31.93
CA ARG A 82 -7.24 1.78 32.60
C ARG A 82 -8.37 2.38 31.75
N GLN A 83 -8.17 2.53 30.46
CA GLN A 83 -9.24 2.85 29.51
C GLN A 83 -9.55 1.61 28.69
N PHE A 84 -10.84 1.30 28.53
CA PHE A 84 -11.25 0.32 27.53
C PHE A 84 -10.84 0.88 26.17
N ALA A 85 -9.98 0.19 25.46
CA ALA A 85 -9.82 0.41 24.03
C ALA A 85 -11.16 -0.03 23.40
N ALA A 86 -12.14 0.85 23.45
CA ALA A 86 -13.43 0.59 22.86
C ALA A 86 -13.21 0.43 21.36
N ALA A 87 -13.36 -0.80 20.88
CA ALA A 87 -13.57 -1.03 19.49
C ALA A 87 -14.94 -0.42 19.15
N GLY A 88 -14.95 0.86 18.79
CA GLY A 88 -16.13 1.52 18.24
C GLY A 88 -16.48 0.89 16.89
N PRO A 89 -17.66 1.20 16.36
CA PRO A 89 -18.01 0.77 15.02
C PRO A 89 -16.97 1.29 14.01
N SER A 90 -16.59 0.45 13.07
CA SER A 90 -15.71 0.78 11.94
C SER A 90 -16.45 0.53 10.62
N THR A 91 -15.78 0.78 9.52
CA THR A 91 -16.36 0.62 8.19
C THR A 91 -15.85 -0.66 7.53
N GLY A 92 -16.66 -1.27 6.68
CA GLY A 92 -16.28 -2.36 5.80
C GLY A 92 -16.72 -2.10 4.37
N SER A 93 -16.09 -2.79 3.44
CA SER A 93 -16.34 -2.69 2.00
C SER A 93 -16.65 -4.06 1.42
N ILE A 94 -17.78 -4.21 0.74
CA ILE A 94 -18.18 -5.46 0.09
C ILE A 94 -17.30 -5.67 -1.14
N VAL A 95 -16.63 -6.83 -1.21
CA VAL A 95 -15.72 -7.19 -2.32
C VAL A 95 -16.27 -8.31 -3.22
N SER A 96 -17.37 -8.97 -2.80
CA SER A 96 -18.02 -10.00 -3.59
C SER A 96 -19.51 -10.09 -3.24
N SER A 97 -20.32 -10.48 -4.23
CA SER A 97 -21.79 -10.56 -4.09
C SER A 97 -22.28 -11.63 -3.13
N ASP A 98 -21.44 -12.60 -2.78
CA ASP A 98 -21.75 -13.69 -1.86
C ASP A 98 -21.42 -13.40 -0.39
N GLY A 99 -21.09 -12.15 -0.05
CA GLY A 99 -20.91 -11.69 1.34
C GLY A 99 -19.47 -11.67 1.86
N TRP A 100 -18.48 -11.53 0.98
CA TRP A 100 -17.11 -11.21 1.38
C TRP A 100 -16.94 -9.70 1.58
N ILE A 101 -16.37 -9.34 2.72
CA ILE A 101 -16.20 -7.96 3.15
C ILE A 101 -14.75 -7.76 3.59
N ILE A 102 -14.10 -6.77 3.01
CA ILE A 102 -12.78 -6.32 3.45
C ILE A 102 -12.95 -5.14 4.43
N THR A 103 -12.15 -5.11 5.47
CA THR A 103 -12.11 -4.03 6.45
C THR A 103 -10.71 -3.86 6.99
N SER A 104 -10.48 -2.85 7.84
CA SER A 104 -9.21 -2.70 8.57
C SER A 104 -9.04 -3.78 9.63
N SER A 105 -7.80 -4.24 9.84
CA SER A 105 -7.47 -5.16 10.94
C SER A 105 -7.49 -4.48 12.32
N PHE A 106 -7.57 -3.15 12.36
CA PHE A 106 -7.48 -2.36 13.59
C PHE A 106 -8.45 -2.79 14.69
N PRO A 107 -9.79 -2.98 14.43
CA PRO A 107 -10.74 -3.40 15.45
C PRO A 107 -10.51 -4.82 15.96
N PHE A 108 -9.73 -5.62 15.25
CA PHE A 108 -9.51 -7.04 15.57
C PHE A 108 -8.23 -7.30 16.37
N ARG A 109 -7.45 -6.28 16.70
CA ARG A 109 -6.22 -6.40 17.51
C ARG A 109 -6.52 -7.04 18.87
N ASN A 110 -7.66 -6.71 19.46
CA ASN A 110 -8.11 -7.20 20.77
C ASN A 110 -8.98 -8.48 20.70
N GLN A 111 -8.98 -9.19 19.58
CA GLN A 111 -9.69 -10.46 19.39
C GLN A 111 -11.17 -10.42 19.88
N PRO A 112 -12.03 -9.65 19.21
CA PRO A 112 -13.43 -9.51 19.63
C PRO A 112 -14.15 -10.85 19.71
N ALA A 113 -15.02 -11.02 20.69
CA ALA A 113 -15.80 -12.23 20.91
C ALA A 113 -16.89 -12.42 19.85
N SER A 114 -17.42 -11.32 19.30
CA SER A 114 -18.41 -11.35 18.23
C SER A 114 -18.24 -10.17 17.27
N ILE A 115 -18.62 -10.38 16.02
CA ILE A 115 -18.55 -9.42 14.94
C ILE A 115 -19.91 -9.39 14.26
N ASN A 116 -20.47 -8.19 14.07
CA ASN A 116 -21.66 -7.97 13.28
C ASN A 116 -21.35 -6.99 12.14
N VAL A 117 -22.00 -7.24 11.02
CA VAL A 117 -22.02 -6.33 9.87
C VAL A 117 -23.43 -5.80 9.69
N ILE A 118 -23.56 -4.48 9.55
CA ILE A 118 -24.82 -3.82 9.26
C ILE A 118 -24.78 -3.35 7.81
N LEU A 119 -25.67 -3.91 7.01
CA LEU A 119 -25.81 -3.62 5.58
C LEU A 119 -26.47 -2.24 5.36
N ALA A 120 -26.46 -1.77 4.12
CA ALA A 120 -27.08 -0.49 3.74
C ALA A 120 -28.58 -0.41 4.03
N ASN A 121 -29.28 -1.56 3.96
CA ASN A 121 -30.69 -1.67 4.27
C ASN A 121 -31.00 -1.74 5.78
N GLY A 122 -29.98 -1.62 6.65
CA GLY A 122 -30.09 -1.71 8.11
C GLY A 122 -30.09 -3.16 8.64
N GLU A 123 -30.02 -4.17 7.78
CA GLU A 123 -29.98 -5.56 8.21
C GLU A 123 -28.66 -5.89 8.90
N ARG A 124 -28.76 -6.53 10.08
CA ARG A 124 -27.60 -6.94 10.88
C ARG A 124 -27.33 -8.42 10.66
N LYS A 125 -26.12 -8.73 10.18
CA LYS A 125 -25.65 -10.10 9.93
C LYS A 125 -24.44 -10.42 10.83
N PRO A 126 -24.40 -11.59 11.49
CA PRO A 126 -23.20 -12.06 12.16
C PRO A 126 -22.11 -12.34 11.13
N ALA A 127 -20.87 -11.94 11.44
CA ALA A 127 -19.73 -12.11 10.57
C ALA A 127 -18.66 -13.00 11.20
N LYS A 128 -17.95 -13.74 10.34
CA LYS A 128 -16.77 -14.53 10.72
C LYS A 128 -15.52 -13.84 10.18
N LEU A 129 -14.51 -13.67 11.04
CA LEU A 129 -13.17 -13.29 10.62
C LEU A 129 -12.52 -14.52 9.98
N ILE A 130 -12.13 -14.43 8.73
CA ILE A 130 -11.58 -15.54 7.94
C ILE A 130 -10.06 -15.50 7.93
N ALA A 131 -9.47 -14.34 7.58
CA ALA A 131 -8.04 -14.15 7.51
C ALA A 131 -7.66 -12.68 7.69
N ARG A 132 -6.37 -12.41 7.95
CA ARG A 132 -5.81 -11.05 8.06
C ARG A 132 -4.64 -10.88 7.10
N ASP A 133 -4.56 -9.71 6.50
CA ASP A 133 -3.32 -9.22 5.88
C ASP A 133 -2.60 -8.30 6.87
N TYR A 134 -1.67 -8.87 7.64
CA TYR A 134 -0.83 -8.13 8.60
C TYR A 134 0.16 -7.20 7.90
N SER A 135 0.46 -7.46 6.63
CA SER A 135 1.34 -6.61 5.82
C SER A 135 0.71 -5.27 5.45
N ARG A 136 -0.64 -5.23 5.37
CA ARG A 136 -1.44 -4.08 4.91
C ARG A 136 -2.51 -3.62 5.88
N GLU A 137 -2.54 -4.19 7.08
CA GLU A 137 -3.52 -3.87 8.13
C GLU A 137 -4.97 -4.08 7.66
N LEU A 138 -5.24 -5.19 6.97
CA LEU A 138 -6.56 -5.56 6.48
C LEU A 138 -7.07 -6.85 7.13
N ALA A 139 -8.40 -7.00 7.16
CA ALA A 139 -9.09 -8.21 7.61
C ALA A 139 -10.21 -8.58 6.63
N LEU A 140 -10.35 -9.87 6.34
CA LEU A 140 -11.43 -10.42 5.52
C LEU A 140 -12.49 -11.03 6.40
N LEU A 141 -13.72 -10.56 6.23
CA LEU A 141 -14.91 -11.07 6.90
C LEU A 141 -15.79 -11.83 5.91
N LYS A 142 -16.57 -12.79 6.42
CA LYS A 142 -17.62 -13.48 5.68
C LYS A 142 -18.93 -13.39 6.43
N ILE A 143 -19.99 -13.01 5.71
CA ILE A 143 -21.38 -13.07 6.18
C ILE A 143 -22.19 -14.02 5.29
N GLU A 144 -23.25 -14.59 5.84
CA GLU A 144 -24.23 -15.34 5.07
C GLU A 144 -25.28 -14.37 4.50
N VAL A 145 -25.59 -14.51 3.22
CA VAL A 145 -26.51 -13.62 2.50
C VAL A 145 -27.58 -14.44 1.76
N ASP A 146 -28.81 -13.96 1.82
CA ASP A 146 -29.95 -14.57 1.12
C ASP A 146 -30.12 -14.00 -0.30
N THR A 147 -29.62 -12.77 -0.51
CA THR A 147 -29.65 -12.06 -1.80
C THR A 147 -28.26 -11.56 -2.14
N PRO A 148 -27.87 -11.58 -3.43
CA PRO A 148 -26.56 -11.07 -3.84
C PRO A 148 -26.36 -9.62 -3.44
N LEU A 149 -25.21 -9.30 -2.87
CA LEU A 149 -24.80 -7.96 -2.51
C LEU A 149 -24.16 -7.25 -3.70
N THR A 150 -24.07 -5.91 -3.63
CA THR A 150 -23.37 -5.07 -4.62
C THR A 150 -21.91 -4.88 -4.20
N PRO A 151 -20.93 -5.48 -4.88
CA PRO A 151 -19.53 -5.29 -4.55
C PRO A 151 -18.99 -3.97 -5.11
N LEU A 152 -17.93 -3.46 -4.51
CA LEU A 152 -17.15 -2.34 -5.06
C LEU A 152 -16.52 -2.73 -6.41
N LEU A 153 -16.44 -1.77 -7.31
CA LEU A 153 -15.74 -1.90 -8.58
C LEU A 153 -14.40 -1.18 -8.50
N ALA A 154 -13.33 -1.82 -9.00
CA ALA A 154 -12.00 -1.23 -9.01
C ALA A 154 -11.91 -0.03 -9.97
N SER A 155 -11.20 1.02 -9.55
CA SER A 155 -10.74 2.10 -10.40
C SER A 155 -9.52 1.66 -11.22
N ASP A 156 -9.40 2.11 -12.46
CA ASP A 156 -8.22 1.79 -13.29
C ASP A 156 -6.98 2.53 -12.78
N ARG A 157 -6.06 1.78 -12.15
CA ARG A 157 -4.82 2.32 -11.61
C ARG A 157 -3.95 3.04 -12.64
N LYS A 158 -4.04 2.67 -13.93
CA LYS A 158 -3.25 3.30 -15.00
C LYS A 158 -3.74 4.71 -15.33
N ALA A 159 -4.99 5.01 -15.01
CA ALA A 159 -5.59 6.33 -15.21
C ALA A 159 -5.36 7.28 -14.02
N TRP A 160 -4.79 6.81 -12.91
CA TRP A 160 -4.63 7.64 -11.73
C TRP A 160 -3.61 8.76 -11.94
N GLN A 161 -3.97 9.94 -11.45
CA GLN A 161 -3.11 11.12 -11.45
C GLN A 161 -3.07 11.75 -10.06
N VAL A 162 -1.88 12.09 -9.58
CA VAL A 162 -1.74 12.88 -8.36
C VAL A 162 -2.43 14.22 -8.56
N GLY A 163 -3.24 14.63 -7.57
CA GLY A 163 -4.08 15.82 -7.65
C GLY A 163 -5.53 15.56 -8.10
N GLN A 164 -5.87 14.34 -8.58
CA GLN A 164 -7.26 14.00 -8.87
C GLN A 164 -8.11 13.90 -7.61
N TRP A 165 -9.39 14.22 -7.71
CA TRP A 165 -10.34 14.08 -6.62
C TRP A 165 -10.41 12.63 -6.10
N ALA A 166 -10.49 12.51 -4.78
CA ALA A 166 -10.66 11.25 -4.09
C ALA A 166 -11.59 11.45 -2.89
N LEU A 167 -12.55 10.56 -2.70
CA LEU A 167 -13.54 10.63 -1.64
C LEU A 167 -13.33 9.47 -0.68
N ALA A 168 -13.12 9.79 0.60
CA ALA A 168 -13.01 8.82 1.68
C ALA A 168 -14.39 8.60 2.32
N LEU A 169 -14.88 7.36 2.30
CA LEU A 169 -16.19 7.03 2.85
C LEU A 169 -16.07 6.24 4.15
N GLY A 170 -17.02 6.49 5.07
CA GLY A 170 -17.12 5.76 6.32
C GLY A 170 -18.56 5.57 6.73
N LYS A 171 -18.86 4.47 7.46
CA LYS A 171 -20.22 4.14 7.88
C LYS A 171 -20.23 3.68 9.33
N THR A 172 -20.29 4.65 10.25
CA THR A 172 -20.17 4.38 11.70
C THR A 172 -21.29 4.97 12.53
N PHE A 173 -21.93 6.05 12.09
CA PHE A 173 -22.95 6.76 12.88
C PHE A 173 -24.40 6.36 12.55
N GLY A 174 -24.58 5.48 11.57
CA GLY A 174 -25.89 4.97 11.17
C GLY A 174 -25.83 4.17 9.89
N PRO A 175 -26.77 3.27 9.68
CA PRO A 175 -26.75 2.40 8.49
C PRO A 175 -27.18 3.13 7.20
N GLU A 176 -27.89 4.25 7.31
CA GLU A 176 -28.58 4.88 6.17
C GLU A 176 -27.65 5.68 5.27
N GLN A 177 -26.69 6.41 5.83
CA GLN A 177 -25.76 7.23 5.06
C GLN A 177 -24.30 7.03 5.46
N ALA A 178 -23.44 6.83 4.46
CA ALA A 178 -22.00 6.90 4.66
C ALA A 178 -21.58 8.36 4.83
N SER A 179 -20.69 8.63 5.79
CA SER A 179 -19.96 9.90 5.86
C SER A 179 -19.00 9.99 4.66
N CYS A 180 -18.89 11.17 4.08
CA CYS A 180 -18.01 11.44 2.96
C CYS A 180 -17.03 12.56 3.33
N SER A 181 -15.75 12.33 3.11
CA SER A 181 -14.70 13.34 3.20
C SER A 181 -14.02 13.48 1.85
N VAL A 182 -13.99 14.70 1.31
CA VAL A 182 -13.42 15.01 0.01
C VAL A 182 -11.98 15.45 0.16
N GLY A 183 -11.12 14.97 -0.72
CA GLY A 183 -9.73 15.34 -0.85
C GLY A 183 -9.20 14.95 -2.22
N ILE A 184 -7.90 14.76 -2.32
CA ILE A 184 -7.22 14.35 -3.56
C ILE A 184 -6.36 13.11 -3.35
N LEU A 185 -6.00 12.45 -4.43
CA LEU A 185 -4.89 11.52 -4.46
C LEU A 185 -3.59 12.32 -4.34
N SER A 186 -3.02 12.37 -3.13
CA SER A 186 -1.84 13.19 -2.82
C SER A 186 -0.54 12.55 -3.29
N ALA A 187 -0.47 11.21 -3.26
CA ALA A 187 0.71 10.47 -3.71
C ALA A 187 0.42 9.00 -3.95
N MET A 188 1.28 8.35 -4.75
CA MET A 188 1.31 6.91 -4.98
C MET A 188 2.59 6.29 -4.41
N GLY A 189 2.59 4.97 -4.22
CA GLY A 189 3.77 4.21 -3.78
C GLY A 189 4.24 4.55 -2.36
N ARG A 190 3.35 4.97 -1.47
CA ARG A 190 3.65 5.26 -0.06
C ARG A 190 3.78 3.98 0.76
N VAL A 191 4.33 4.13 1.96
CA VAL A 191 4.52 3.02 2.93
C VAL A 191 5.20 1.83 2.24
N TRP A 192 6.37 2.09 1.67
CA TRP A 192 7.18 1.09 0.95
C TRP A 192 6.40 0.45 -0.21
N ASN A 193 5.76 1.28 -1.04
CA ASN A 193 4.98 0.90 -2.23
C ASN A 193 3.72 0.05 -1.95
N LYS A 194 3.20 0.09 -0.71
CA LYS A 194 1.99 -0.64 -0.32
C LYS A 194 0.73 0.20 -0.37
N ALA A 195 0.84 1.54 -0.30
CA ALA A 195 -0.30 2.43 -0.13
C ALA A 195 -0.28 3.61 -1.08
N ILE A 196 -1.46 4.18 -1.29
CA ILE A 196 -1.67 5.51 -1.83
C ILE A 196 -2.01 6.47 -0.70
N GLN A 197 -1.72 7.75 -0.89
CA GLN A 197 -1.94 8.81 0.09
C GLN A 197 -3.06 9.73 -0.39
N THR A 198 -3.92 10.14 0.53
CA THR A 198 -4.95 11.18 0.34
C THR A 198 -4.87 12.22 1.45
N ASP A 199 -5.30 13.44 1.18
CA ASP A 199 -5.51 14.50 2.18
C ASP A 199 -6.98 14.58 2.65
N ALA A 200 -7.86 13.74 2.10
CA ALA A 200 -9.20 13.56 2.65
C ALA A 200 -9.10 13.19 4.12
N LYS A 201 -9.94 13.82 4.96
CA LYS A 201 -9.92 13.54 6.41
C LYS A 201 -10.31 12.11 6.69
N VAL A 202 -9.42 11.40 7.36
CA VAL A 202 -9.56 9.99 7.72
C VAL A 202 -9.43 9.84 9.23
N SER A 203 -10.29 9.02 9.82
CA SER A 203 -10.28 8.68 11.24
C SER A 203 -10.46 7.17 11.41
N PRO A 204 -10.28 6.60 12.61
CA PRO A 204 -10.55 5.19 12.85
C PRO A 204 -11.91 4.70 12.39
N GLN A 205 -12.87 5.60 12.32
CA GLN A 205 -14.24 5.32 11.87
C GLN A 205 -14.33 5.05 10.36
N ASN A 206 -13.43 5.65 9.56
CA ASN A 206 -13.35 5.42 8.12
C ASN A 206 -12.49 4.19 7.75
N TYR A 207 -11.70 3.66 8.69
CA TYR A 207 -10.84 2.51 8.40
C TYR A 207 -11.67 1.29 7.97
N GLY A 208 -11.27 0.69 6.87
CA GLY A 208 -12.00 -0.36 6.18
C GLY A 208 -12.99 0.14 5.13
N GLY A 209 -13.26 1.46 5.11
CA GLY A 209 -14.05 2.11 4.08
C GLY A 209 -13.25 2.37 2.80
N PRO A 210 -13.94 2.57 1.66
CA PRO A 210 -13.28 2.80 0.41
C PRO A 210 -12.82 4.26 0.25
N LEU A 211 -11.68 4.44 -0.42
CA LEU A 211 -11.28 5.65 -1.11
C LEU A 211 -11.72 5.50 -2.56
N ILE A 212 -12.61 6.36 -3.05
CA ILE A 212 -13.20 6.26 -4.40
C ILE A 212 -12.84 7.45 -5.29
N ASP A 213 -12.90 7.24 -6.60
CA ASP A 213 -12.85 8.32 -7.60
C ASP A 213 -14.24 8.94 -7.85
N LEU A 214 -14.31 9.99 -8.68
CA LEU A 214 -15.56 10.65 -9.03
C LEU A 214 -16.57 9.78 -9.81
N ASN A 215 -16.13 8.61 -10.31
CA ASN A 215 -17.01 7.66 -10.97
C ASN A 215 -17.58 6.61 -9.98
N GLY A 216 -17.32 6.77 -8.67
CA GLY A 216 -17.71 5.80 -7.67
C GLY A 216 -16.91 4.48 -7.72
N ARG A 217 -15.69 4.49 -8.30
CA ARG A 217 -14.84 3.30 -8.35
C ARG A 217 -13.80 3.33 -7.25
N ALA A 218 -13.58 2.20 -6.60
CA ALA A 218 -12.64 2.08 -5.50
C ALA A 218 -11.19 2.19 -6.00
N MET A 219 -10.49 3.19 -5.52
CA MET A 219 -9.05 3.36 -5.64
C MET A 219 -8.32 2.51 -4.59
N GLY A 220 -8.85 2.46 -3.36
CA GLY A 220 -8.24 1.70 -2.27
C GLY A 220 -9.16 1.57 -1.07
N ILE A 221 -8.68 0.85 -0.06
CA ILE A 221 -9.33 0.69 1.25
C ILE A 221 -8.49 1.42 2.30
N LEU A 222 -9.13 2.28 3.08
CA LEU A 222 -8.51 3.09 4.11
C LEU A 222 -8.03 2.22 5.27
N THR A 223 -6.76 2.39 5.68
CA THR A 223 -6.15 1.65 6.78
C THR A 223 -5.19 2.53 7.58
N PRO A 224 -4.94 2.22 8.87
CA PRO A 224 -3.95 2.91 9.69
C PRO A 224 -2.53 2.41 9.44
N ILE A 225 -2.19 2.06 8.19
CA ILE A 225 -0.87 1.52 7.89
C ILE A 225 0.23 2.51 8.29
N ASN A 226 1.16 2.02 9.12
CA ASN A 226 2.24 2.86 9.65
C ASN A 226 3.47 2.76 8.73
N PRO A 227 4.05 3.89 8.29
CA PRO A 227 5.30 3.90 7.54
C PRO A 227 6.54 3.44 8.33
N GLY A 228 6.38 3.04 9.61
CA GLY A 228 7.50 2.56 10.44
C GLY A 228 8.40 3.65 11.00
N ILE A 229 8.02 4.92 10.84
CA ILE A 229 8.78 6.10 11.31
C ILE A 229 8.37 6.49 12.74
N VAL A 230 7.23 5.99 13.21
CA VAL A 230 6.60 6.42 14.45
C VAL A 230 6.42 5.23 15.39
N SER A 231 6.69 5.41 16.66
CA SER A 231 6.40 4.42 17.70
C SER A 231 4.90 4.19 17.85
N GLU A 232 4.47 3.04 18.34
CA GLU A 232 3.03 2.69 18.48
C GLU A 232 2.19 3.74 19.24
N GLY A 233 2.81 4.54 20.13
CA GLY A 233 2.13 5.61 20.87
C GLY A 233 1.97 6.93 20.10
N GLU A 234 2.62 7.10 18.97
CA GLU A 234 2.59 8.33 18.17
C GLU A 234 1.65 8.24 16.96
N VAL A 235 1.08 7.07 16.69
CA VAL A 235 0.10 6.88 15.59
C VAL A 235 -1.13 7.77 15.78
N GLU A 236 -1.51 8.07 17.03
CA GLU A 236 -2.61 8.97 17.35
C GLU A 236 -2.37 10.42 16.89
N GLN A 237 -1.11 10.84 16.74
CA GLN A 237 -0.78 12.20 16.29
C GLN A 237 -1.03 12.41 14.79
N TRP A 238 -1.23 11.35 14.02
CA TRP A 238 -1.51 11.43 12.59
C TRP A 238 -3.00 11.59 12.29
N TYR A 239 -3.86 11.42 13.30
CA TYR A 239 -5.28 11.68 13.12
C TYR A 239 -5.50 13.17 12.82
N ASP A 240 -6.30 13.43 11.80
CA ASP A 240 -6.64 14.78 11.33
C ASP A 240 -5.45 15.63 10.81
N SER A 241 -4.29 14.98 10.56
CA SER A 241 -3.10 15.65 10.02
C SER A 241 -3.20 15.99 8.54
N GLY A 242 -4.26 15.56 7.84
CA GLY A 242 -4.36 15.64 6.39
C GLY A 242 -3.51 14.58 5.67
N ILE A 243 -3.12 13.50 6.36
CA ILE A 243 -2.39 12.38 5.80
C ILE A 243 -3.20 11.10 6.04
N GLY A 244 -3.92 10.65 5.02
CA GLY A 244 -4.62 9.37 5.00
C GLY A 244 -3.94 8.38 4.06
N PHE A 245 -3.97 7.09 4.41
CA PHE A 245 -3.47 6.01 3.57
C PHE A 245 -4.57 5.05 3.18
N ALA A 246 -4.52 4.58 1.94
CA ALA A 246 -5.39 3.50 1.45
C ALA A 246 -4.55 2.45 0.72
N ILE A 247 -4.89 1.19 0.93
CA ILE A 247 -4.30 0.07 0.18
C ILE A 247 -4.97 0.01 -1.18
N PRO A 248 -4.22 0.02 -2.30
CA PRO A 248 -4.80 -0.05 -3.64
C PRO A 248 -5.79 -1.22 -3.77
N PHE A 249 -6.98 -0.95 -4.29
CA PHE A 249 -8.04 -1.96 -4.32
C PHE A 249 -7.69 -3.16 -5.20
N GLN A 250 -6.98 -2.94 -6.31
CA GLN A 250 -6.50 -4.04 -7.15
C GLN A 250 -5.54 -4.96 -6.40
N ASP A 251 -4.63 -4.41 -5.58
CA ASP A 251 -3.70 -5.21 -4.79
C ASP A 251 -4.44 -6.09 -3.75
N ILE A 252 -5.61 -5.64 -3.28
CA ILE A 252 -6.49 -6.41 -2.40
C ILE A 252 -7.16 -7.55 -3.18
N LEU A 253 -7.70 -7.26 -4.37
CA LEU A 253 -8.34 -8.27 -5.22
C LEU A 253 -7.36 -9.38 -5.62
N ASP A 254 -6.10 -9.05 -5.91
CA ASP A 254 -5.06 -10.02 -6.26
C ASP A 254 -4.74 -10.98 -5.08
N ARG A 255 -4.96 -10.54 -3.84
CA ARG A 255 -4.75 -11.33 -2.61
C ARG A 255 -6.00 -12.02 -2.10
N LEU A 256 -7.15 -11.62 -2.62
CA LEU A 256 -8.45 -12.11 -2.13
C LEU A 256 -8.56 -13.63 -2.13
N PRO A 257 -8.09 -14.39 -3.16
CA PRO A 257 -8.16 -15.86 -3.14
C PRO A 257 -7.40 -16.49 -1.98
N ARG A 258 -6.24 -15.95 -1.60
CA ARG A 258 -5.45 -16.42 -0.45
C ARG A 258 -6.18 -16.16 0.86
N LEU A 259 -6.71 -14.95 1.04
CA LEU A 259 -7.48 -14.58 2.21
C LEU A 259 -8.77 -15.42 2.34
N GLN A 260 -9.46 -15.68 1.22
CA GLN A 260 -10.67 -16.55 1.19
C GLN A 260 -10.36 -18.00 1.56
N ALA A 261 -9.14 -18.48 1.26
CA ALA A 261 -8.65 -19.78 1.69
C ALA A 261 -8.30 -19.85 3.20
N GLY A 262 -8.42 -18.72 3.93
CA GLY A 262 -8.07 -18.63 5.35
C GLY A 262 -6.59 -18.41 5.60
N GLU A 263 -5.81 -18.01 4.59
CA GLU A 263 -4.38 -17.75 4.72
C GLU A 263 -4.14 -16.32 5.26
N ASP A 264 -3.48 -16.25 6.41
CA ASP A 264 -2.96 -14.98 6.94
C ASP A 264 -1.74 -14.52 6.14
N ILE A 265 -1.73 -13.26 5.71
CA ILE A 265 -0.64 -12.69 4.91
C ILE A 265 0.28 -11.84 5.80
N TYR A 266 1.58 -12.07 5.68
CA TYR A 266 2.62 -11.36 6.43
C TYR A 266 3.63 -10.73 5.47
N SER A 267 4.29 -9.64 5.89
CA SER A 267 5.42 -9.07 5.15
C SER A 267 6.56 -10.06 5.06
N GLY A 268 7.17 -10.18 3.89
CA GLY A 268 8.35 -11.00 3.68
C GLY A 268 9.60 -10.38 4.32
N ARG A 269 10.44 -11.22 4.91
CA ARG A 269 11.73 -10.84 5.50
C ARG A 269 12.86 -11.55 4.78
N VAL A 270 13.96 -10.82 4.51
CA VAL A 270 15.11 -11.31 3.74
C VAL A 270 16.33 -11.59 4.60
N GLY A 271 16.53 -10.87 5.69
CA GLY A 271 17.63 -11.08 6.64
C GLY A 271 18.90 -10.28 6.35
N PHE A 272 18.78 -9.12 5.72
CA PHE A 272 19.87 -8.16 5.55
C PHE A 272 20.12 -7.33 6.80
N ARG A 273 21.39 -7.00 7.04
CA ARG A 273 21.83 -5.93 7.95
C ARG A 273 22.72 -4.99 7.14
N TRP A 274 22.40 -3.71 7.16
CA TRP A 274 23.17 -2.68 6.43
C TRP A 274 23.75 -1.64 7.37
N LYS A 275 24.75 -0.91 6.90
CA LYS A 275 25.37 0.22 7.58
C LYS A 275 24.69 1.52 7.11
N GLY A 276 24.64 2.46 8.04
CA GLY A 276 24.26 3.83 7.74
C GLY A 276 22.92 4.21 8.35
N ASN A 277 22.82 5.49 8.67
CA ASN A 277 21.61 6.10 9.21
C ASN A 277 20.91 6.95 8.15
N ASP A 278 21.52 7.19 6.99
CA ASP A 278 20.94 7.97 5.90
C ASP A 278 20.28 7.03 4.87
N GLU A 279 18.95 6.97 4.95
CA GLU A 279 18.15 6.11 4.08
C GLU A 279 18.14 6.57 2.61
N TYR A 280 18.54 7.81 2.33
CA TYR A 280 18.30 8.45 1.03
C TYR A 280 19.56 8.66 0.20
N SER A 281 20.74 8.75 0.81
CA SER A 281 21.97 9.11 0.09
C SER A 281 22.99 7.97 -0.03
N GLU A 282 22.95 6.96 0.84
CA GLU A 282 23.95 5.92 0.87
C GLU A 282 23.55 4.70 0.03
N ALA A 283 24.53 4.18 -0.75
CA ALA A 283 24.38 2.93 -1.47
C ALA A 283 24.18 1.76 -0.49
N VAL A 284 23.36 0.79 -0.88
CA VAL A 284 23.05 -0.38 -0.04
C VAL A 284 24.22 -1.37 -0.06
N VAL A 285 25.13 -1.22 0.90
CA VAL A 285 26.20 -2.18 1.15
C VAL A 285 25.86 -3.00 2.40
N LEU A 286 25.86 -4.32 2.27
CA LEU A 286 25.46 -5.22 3.36
C LEU A 286 26.56 -5.37 4.39
N GLN A 287 26.26 -5.08 5.65
CA GLN A 287 27.19 -5.25 6.79
C GLN A 287 27.11 -6.63 7.43
N GLY A 288 26.02 -7.33 7.21
CA GLY A 288 25.82 -8.67 7.74
C GLY A 288 24.58 -9.31 7.16
N ILE A 289 24.60 -10.62 7.21
CA ILE A 289 23.49 -11.47 6.80
C ILE A 289 23.10 -12.31 8.03
N THR A 290 21.80 -12.38 8.31
CA THR A 290 21.31 -13.25 9.37
C THR A 290 21.54 -14.71 8.97
N PRO A 291 22.29 -15.51 9.75
CA PRO A 291 22.53 -16.90 9.45
C PRO A 291 21.24 -17.71 9.26
N GLY A 292 21.18 -18.54 8.22
CA GLY A 292 20.00 -19.34 7.87
C GLY A 292 18.82 -18.55 7.28
N SER A 293 18.96 -17.23 7.11
CA SER A 293 17.95 -16.39 6.46
C SER A 293 17.82 -16.66 4.95
N PRO A 294 16.75 -16.17 4.29
CA PRO A 294 16.64 -16.19 2.84
C PRO A 294 17.87 -15.66 2.11
N ALA A 295 18.43 -14.54 2.56
CA ALA A 295 19.64 -13.96 1.99
C ALA A 295 20.83 -14.93 2.07
N ALA A 296 21.04 -15.54 3.24
CA ALA A 296 22.12 -16.53 3.44
C ALA A 296 21.94 -17.75 2.52
N LYS A 297 20.71 -18.28 2.42
CA LYS A 297 20.37 -19.41 1.56
C LYS A 297 20.55 -19.11 0.07
N ALA A 298 20.27 -17.87 -0.34
CA ALA A 298 20.48 -17.40 -1.71
C ALA A 298 21.95 -17.16 -2.05
N GLY A 299 22.87 -17.24 -1.08
CA GLY A 299 24.30 -16.98 -1.27
C GLY A 299 24.66 -15.49 -1.33
N ILE A 300 23.81 -14.64 -0.76
CA ILE A 300 24.13 -13.21 -0.54
C ILE A 300 25.06 -13.14 0.68
N GLU A 301 26.12 -12.33 0.57
CA GLU A 301 27.17 -12.25 1.58
C GLU A 301 27.37 -10.82 2.10
N THR A 302 27.99 -10.73 3.25
CA THR A 302 28.45 -9.45 3.81
C THR A 302 29.44 -8.78 2.84
N GLY A 303 29.29 -7.49 2.61
CA GLY A 303 30.07 -6.70 1.65
C GLY A 303 29.43 -6.61 0.26
N ASP A 304 28.40 -7.42 -0.05
CA ASP A 304 27.66 -7.27 -1.31
C ASP A 304 26.98 -5.89 -1.36
N LYS A 305 27.02 -5.30 -2.54
CA LYS A 305 26.29 -4.07 -2.86
C LYS A 305 25.06 -4.43 -3.66
N ILE A 306 23.88 -4.07 -3.17
CA ILE A 306 22.62 -4.30 -3.88
C ILE A 306 22.44 -3.21 -4.94
N LEU A 307 22.31 -3.60 -6.20
CA LEU A 307 22.18 -2.68 -7.34
C LEU A 307 20.75 -2.57 -7.84
N ALA A 308 20.00 -3.67 -7.84
CA ALA A 308 18.62 -3.72 -8.32
C ALA A 308 17.86 -4.88 -7.65
N GLY A 309 16.54 -4.84 -7.72
CA GLY A 309 15.68 -5.92 -7.23
C GLY A 309 14.32 -5.90 -7.90
N GLY A 310 13.66 -7.05 -7.97
CA GLY A 310 12.36 -7.17 -8.61
C GLY A 310 11.78 -8.58 -8.56
N PRO A 311 10.56 -8.78 -9.07
CA PRO A 311 9.88 -10.08 -9.02
C PRO A 311 10.49 -11.12 -9.96
N ALA A 312 11.20 -10.69 -11.02
CA ALA A 312 11.80 -11.57 -12.00
C ALA A 312 13.11 -10.95 -12.55
N PRO A 313 14.02 -11.75 -13.14
CA PRO A 313 15.30 -11.28 -13.65
C PRO A 313 15.22 -10.17 -14.72
N ASP A 314 14.13 -10.10 -15.46
CA ASP A 314 13.84 -9.11 -16.49
C ASP A 314 13.01 -7.92 -16.01
N GLN A 315 12.62 -7.91 -14.72
CA GLN A 315 11.77 -6.89 -14.10
C GLN A 315 12.46 -6.26 -12.88
N LEU A 316 13.74 -5.97 -13.01
CA LEU A 316 14.52 -5.37 -11.93
C LEU A 316 14.38 -3.86 -11.93
N VAL A 317 14.17 -3.30 -10.74
CA VAL A 317 14.17 -1.86 -10.48
C VAL A 317 15.48 -1.49 -9.80
N ALA A 318 16.13 -0.42 -10.25
CA ALA A 318 17.38 0.04 -9.66
C ALA A 318 17.22 0.42 -8.18
N ILE A 319 18.17 -0.01 -7.36
CA ILE A 319 18.25 0.28 -5.93
C ILE A 319 19.50 1.14 -5.71
N ARG A 320 19.30 2.42 -5.44
CA ARG A 320 20.37 3.41 -5.26
C ARG A 320 20.69 3.63 -3.77
N ASN A 321 19.68 3.42 -2.92
CA ASN A 321 19.72 3.67 -1.49
C ASN A 321 18.75 2.74 -0.73
N HIS A 322 18.73 2.86 0.60
CA HIS A 322 17.89 2.02 1.46
C HIS A 322 16.38 2.24 1.28
N SER A 323 15.97 3.47 0.92
CA SER A 323 14.57 3.76 0.61
C SER A 323 14.11 2.99 -0.64
N ASP A 324 14.92 2.98 -1.72
CA ASP A 324 14.63 2.21 -2.92
C ASP A 324 14.51 0.70 -2.57
N LEU A 325 15.42 0.15 -1.74
CA LEU A 325 15.35 -1.23 -1.29
C LEU A 325 14.06 -1.54 -0.55
N LYS A 326 13.64 -0.67 0.38
CA LYS A 326 12.38 -0.82 1.11
C LYS A 326 11.17 -0.78 0.16
N HIS A 327 11.19 0.07 -0.87
CA HIS A 327 10.13 0.13 -1.88
C HIS A 327 10.03 -1.14 -2.74
N VAL A 328 11.16 -1.77 -3.04
CA VAL A 328 11.22 -3.03 -3.79
C VAL A 328 10.75 -4.21 -2.92
N LEU A 329 11.14 -4.23 -1.65
CA LEU A 329 10.76 -5.30 -0.70
C LEU A 329 9.32 -5.18 -0.19
N GLY A 330 8.81 -3.95 -0.06
CA GLY A 330 7.52 -3.67 0.57
C GLY A 330 6.33 -4.49 0.04
N PRO A 331 6.13 -4.62 -1.27
CA PRO A 331 5.03 -5.39 -1.84
C PRO A 331 5.15 -6.91 -1.67
N VAL A 332 6.35 -7.43 -1.35
CA VAL A 332 6.62 -8.88 -1.33
C VAL A 332 6.21 -9.47 0.01
N ASP A 333 5.26 -10.39 -0.04
CA ASP A 333 4.75 -11.11 1.13
C ASP A 333 5.68 -12.30 1.50
N ALA A 334 5.53 -12.85 2.69
CA ALA A 334 6.18 -14.09 3.09
C ALA A 334 5.74 -15.24 2.17
N GLY A 335 6.68 -16.10 1.77
CA GLY A 335 6.50 -17.12 0.74
C GLY A 335 6.67 -16.60 -0.69
N GLY A 336 6.72 -15.28 -0.87
CA GLY A 336 7.02 -14.66 -2.17
C GLY A 336 8.52 -14.69 -2.49
N THR A 337 8.85 -14.61 -3.78
CA THR A 337 10.22 -14.58 -4.27
C THR A 337 10.61 -13.21 -4.78
N ILE A 338 11.89 -12.88 -4.64
CA ILE A 338 12.50 -11.67 -5.18
C ILE A 338 13.87 -12.00 -5.76
N VAL A 339 14.21 -11.36 -6.88
CA VAL A 339 15.53 -11.44 -7.49
C VAL A 339 16.28 -10.16 -7.16
N PHE A 340 17.52 -10.29 -6.66
CA PHE A 340 18.45 -9.17 -6.49
C PHE A 340 19.58 -9.24 -7.49
N GLU A 341 19.94 -8.11 -8.09
CA GLU A 341 21.22 -7.92 -8.75
C GLU A 341 22.17 -7.31 -7.73
N ILE A 342 23.29 -8.02 -7.46
CA ILE A 342 24.33 -7.60 -6.53
C ILE A 342 25.65 -7.39 -7.27
N GLU A 343 26.53 -6.57 -6.67
CA GLU A 343 27.94 -6.45 -7.04
C GLU A 343 28.80 -7.03 -5.92
N ARG A 344 29.64 -8.03 -6.27
CA ARG A 344 30.64 -8.67 -5.39
C ARG A 344 31.98 -8.71 -6.09
N SER A 345 33.02 -8.07 -5.55
CA SER A 345 34.38 -8.02 -6.15
C SER A 345 34.36 -7.53 -7.61
N ALA A 346 33.56 -6.49 -7.91
CA ALA A 346 33.32 -5.91 -9.24
C ALA A 346 32.58 -6.84 -10.25
N GLU A 347 32.14 -8.01 -9.83
CA GLU A 347 31.28 -8.88 -10.63
C GLU A 347 29.79 -8.69 -10.28
N ARG A 348 28.92 -8.65 -11.30
CA ARG A 348 27.48 -8.63 -11.12
C ARG A 348 26.91 -10.04 -11.10
N ARG A 349 26.00 -10.28 -10.18
CA ARG A 349 25.31 -11.58 -10.02
C ARG A 349 23.85 -11.34 -9.73
N GLN A 350 22.98 -12.20 -10.26
CA GLN A 350 21.57 -12.23 -9.89
C GLN A 350 21.30 -13.40 -8.97
N LEU A 351 20.69 -13.13 -7.82
CA LEU A 351 20.39 -14.10 -6.79
C LEU A 351 18.92 -14.01 -6.42
N GLN A 352 18.26 -15.17 -6.35
CA GLN A 352 16.82 -15.27 -6.01
C GLN A 352 16.67 -15.66 -4.54
N CYS A 353 15.80 -14.91 -3.83
CA CYS A 353 15.46 -15.16 -2.44
C CYS A 353 13.96 -15.46 -2.33
N GLU A 354 13.61 -16.50 -1.57
CA GLU A 354 12.26 -16.75 -1.09
C GLU A 354 12.10 -16.15 0.30
N LEU A 355 11.24 -15.14 0.46
CA LEU A 355 11.08 -14.40 1.70
C LEU A 355 10.29 -15.21 2.74
N VAL A 356 10.62 -15.03 4.01
CA VAL A 356 9.97 -15.74 5.12
C VAL A 356 9.22 -14.78 6.03
N ARG A 357 8.23 -15.30 6.77
CA ARG A 357 7.50 -14.55 7.79
C ARG A 357 8.41 -14.15 8.96
N GLU A 358 9.22 -15.07 9.42
CA GLU A 358 10.11 -14.89 10.58
C GLU A 358 11.52 -15.31 10.22
N LEU A 359 12.48 -14.46 10.56
CA LEU A 359 13.87 -14.82 10.41
C LEU A 359 14.27 -15.83 11.50
N PRO A 360 15.24 -16.72 11.23
CA PRO A 360 15.82 -17.55 12.27
C PRO A 360 16.30 -16.70 13.44
N THR A 361 16.13 -17.21 14.64
CA THR A 361 16.61 -16.52 15.84
C THR A 361 18.12 -16.40 15.77
N TYR A 362 18.62 -15.17 15.61
CA TYR A 362 20.03 -14.86 15.62
C TYR A 362 20.44 -14.43 17.04
N ARG A 363 21.43 -15.12 17.60
CA ARG A 363 22.13 -14.66 18.79
C ARG A 363 23.58 -14.43 18.40
N GLU A 364 24.06 -13.23 18.68
CA GLU A 364 25.44 -12.86 18.38
C GLU A 364 26.39 -13.84 19.06
N PRO A 365 27.29 -14.45 18.29
CA PRO A 365 28.25 -15.37 18.84
C PRO A 365 29.27 -14.61 19.66
N PHE A 366 29.68 -15.22 20.78
CA PHE A 366 30.69 -14.66 21.66
C PHE A 366 31.89 -15.61 21.70
N LEU A 367 33.02 -15.18 21.13
CA LEU A 367 34.25 -15.92 21.16
C LEU A 367 35.01 -15.73 22.49
N GLY A 368 35.04 -14.51 23.01
CA GLY A 368 35.68 -14.15 24.26
C GLY A 368 37.17 -13.86 24.13
N VAL A 369 37.58 -13.25 23.01
CA VAL A 369 38.93 -12.69 22.82
C VAL A 369 38.88 -11.18 22.84
N LEU A 370 39.92 -10.54 23.35
CA LEU A 370 40.19 -9.12 23.22
C LEU A 370 41.28 -8.98 22.16
N ILE A 371 40.97 -8.24 21.08
CA ILE A 371 41.92 -8.00 20.00
C ILE A 371 42.73 -6.73 20.29
N ASP A 372 43.97 -6.69 19.90
CA ASP A 372 44.79 -5.50 19.98
C ASP A 372 44.29 -4.43 19.00
N PRO A 373 43.83 -3.27 19.50
CA PRO A 373 43.27 -2.21 18.64
C PRO A 373 44.33 -1.55 17.74
N THR A 374 45.63 -1.77 18.01
CA THR A 374 46.74 -1.23 17.22
C THR A 374 47.23 -2.22 16.15
N ALA A 375 46.76 -3.46 16.17
CA ALA A 375 47.09 -4.46 15.16
C ALA A 375 46.37 -4.17 13.84
N ASP A 376 46.98 -4.61 12.73
CA ASP A 376 46.30 -4.56 11.41
C ASP A 376 45.02 -5.41 11.49
N PRO A 377 43.85 -4.87 11.09
CA PRO A 377 42.59 -5.63 11.04
C PRO A 377 42.66 -6.95 10.24
N LYS A 378 43.66 -7.10 9.36
CA LYS A 378 43.92 -8.31 8.59
C LYS A 378 44.63 -9.40 9.41
N THR A 379 45.29 -9.01 10.50
CA THR A 379 46.06 -9.88 11.35
C THR A 379 45.69 -9.63 12.81
N PRO A 380 44.45 -9.99 13.22
CA PRO A 380 43.99 -9.71 14.58
C PRO A 380 44.77 -10.50 15.60
N VAL A 381 45.59 -9.78 16.40
CA VAL A 381 46.41 -10.35 17.50
C VAL A 381 45.56 -10.40 18.76
N ILE A 382 45.57 -11.55 19.43
CA ILE A 382 44.87 -11.75 20.70
C ILE A 382 45.64 -11.02 21.80
N ARG A 383 45.08 -9.96 22.37
CA ARG A 383 45.63 -9.24 23.53
C ARG A 383 45.17 -9.80 24.87
N GLY A 384 44.03 -10.50 24.88
CA GLY A 384 43.49 -11.11 26.09
C GLY A 384 42.46 -12.16 25.78
N VAL A 385 42.29 -13.11 26.67
CA VAL A 385 41.24 -14.14 26.62
C VAL A 385 40.39 -14.03 27.87
N ILE A 386 39.06 -13.91 27.67
CA ILE A 386 38.13 -13.74 28.78
C ILE A 386 37.98 -15.09 29.51
N PRO A 387 38.04 -15.11 30.87
CA PRO A 387 37.84 -16.33 31.65
C PRO A 387 36.52 -17.04 31.33
N GLU A 388 36.51 -18.35 31.34
CA GLU A 388 35.34 -19.22 31.06
C GLU A 388 34.73 -19.06 29.66
N SER A 389 35.33 -18.25 28.78
CA SER A 389 34.87 -18.06 27.41
C SER A 389 35.10 -19.30 26.53
N PRO A 390 34.41 -19.36 25.37
CA PRO A 390 34.71 -20.37 24.33
C PRO A 390 36.17 -20.36 23.89
N ALA A 391 36.79 -19.20 23.74
CA ALA A 391 38.19 -19.06 23.39
C ALA A 391 39.14 -19.71 24.43
N MET A 392 38.90 -19.46 25.73
CA MET A 392 39.69 -20.12 26.80
C MET A 392 39.50 -21.63 26.78
N LYS A 393 38.26 -22.11 26.61
CA LYS A 393 37.98 -23.56 26.53
C LYS A 393 38.61 -24.22 25.31
N ALA A 394 38.77 -23.48 24.22
CA ALA A 394 39.45 -23.95 23.01
C ALA A 394 40.96 -23.82 23.08
N GLY A 395 41.53 -23.22 24.14
CA GLY A 395 42.96 -23.10 24.36
C GLY A 395 43.65 -21.94 23.64
N LEU A 396 42.88 -20.92 23.18
CA LEU A 396 43.47 -19.73 22.57
C LEU A 396 44.30 -18.94 23.59
N GLN A 397 45.47 -18.43 23.17
CA GLN A 397 46.43 -17.73 24.01
C GLN A 397 46.69 -16.29 23.57
N VAL A 398 47.15 -15.48 24.51
CA VAL A 398 47.60 -14.10 24.22
C VAL A 398 48.83 -14.12 23.31
N GLY A 399 48.83 -13.28 22.29
CA GLY A 399 49.89 -13.16 21.30
C GLY A 399 49.66 -13.96 20.03
N GLU A 400 48.69 -14.86 20.01
CA GLU A 400 48.33 -15.59 18.79
C GLU A 400 47.58 -14.67 17.81
N ILE A 401 47.72 -14.98 16.53
CA ILE A 401 47.04 -14.27 15.42
C ILE A 401 45.96 -15.20 14.87
N ILE A 402 44.74 -14.70 14.74
CA ILE A 402 43.65 -15.46 14.12
C ILE A 402 43.73 -15.29 12.60
N GLU A 403 44.09 -16.36 11.86
CA GLU A 403 44.21 -16.34 10.39
C GLU A 403 42.89 -16.64 9.68
N SER A 404 42.10 -17.56 10.21
CA SER A 404 40.81 -17.92 9.64
C SER A 404 39.81 -18.42 10.68
N ILE A 405 38.53 -18.22 10.38
CA ILE A 405 37.40 -18.78 11.12
C ILE A 405 36.48 -19.48 10.12
N ASP A 406 36.03 -20.70 10.46
CA ASP A 406 35.20 -21.55 9.61
C ASP A 406 35.78 -21.71 8.20
N LYS A 407 37.07 -21.99 8.12
CA LYS A 407 37.86 -22.15 6.87
C LYS A 407 37.87 -20.88 5.99
N GLN A 408 37.46 -19.75 6.52
CA GLN A 408 37.42 -18.47 5.80
C GLN A 408 38.50 -17.53 6.36
N SER A 409 39.44 -17.11 5.50
CA SER A 409 40.53 -16.23 5.89
C SER A 409 40.02 -14.84 6.31
N ILE A 410 40.69 -14.26 7.31
CA ILE A 410 40.48 -12.86 7.70
C ILE A 410 41.29 -11.99 6.75
N ASN A 411 40.64 -10.95 6.18
CA ASN A 411 41.26 -9.98 5.27
C ASN A 411 40.64 -8.59 5.48
N GLN A 412 41.06 -7.62 4.66
CA GLN A 412 40.64 -6.23 4.79
C GLN A 412 39.11 -6.03 4.64
N GLU A 413 38.47 -6.82 3.78
CA GLU A 413 37.03 -6.73 3.52
C GLU A 413 36.22 -7.56 4.52
N ARG A 414 36.84 -8.55 5.14
CA ARG A 414 36.23 -9.57 6.00
C ARG A 414 37.02 -9.73 7.31
N THR A 415 36.83 -8.75 8.18
CA THR A 415 37.44 -8.70 9.52
C THR A 415 36.90 -9.78 10.43
N LEU A 416 37.54 -9.96 11.61
CA LEU A 416 37.11 -10.92 12.65
C LEU A 416 35.62 -10.72 13.02
N ASP A 417 35.19 -9.46 13.24
CA ASP A 417 33.81 -9.15 13.62
C ASP A 417 32.78 -9.54 12.53
N VAL A 418 33.13 -9.31 11.26
CA VAL A 418 32.31 -9.71 10.12
C VAL A 418 32.20 -11.24 10.04
N ARG A 419 33.28 -11.95 10.29
CA ARG A 419 33.30 -13.43 10.28
C ARG A 419 32.48 -14.01 11.42
N LEU A 420 32.67 -13.50 12.64
CA LEU A 420 31.87 -13.89 13.80
C LEU A 420 30.40 -13.55 13.59
N GLY A 421 30.08 -12.36 13.07
CA GLY A 421 28.70 -11.93 12.82
C GLY A 421 27.90 -12.80 11.86
N ASN A 422 28.54 -13.67 11.07
CA ASN A 422 27.88 -14.64 10.17
C ASN A 422 27.64 -16.01 10.81
N LEU A 423 28.11 -16.23 12.06
CA LEU A 423 27.90 -17.45 12.81
C LEU A 423 26.75 -17.32 13.80
N ASN A 424 26.20 -18.46 14.24
CA ASN A 424 25.20 -18.48 15.30
C ASN A 424 25.85 -18.83 16.67
N TYR A 425 25.20 -18.42 17.74
CA TYR A 425 25.65 -18.57 19.13
C TYR A 425 26.16 -19.99 19.55
N ARG A 426 25.77 -21.05 18.88
CA ARG A 426 26.15 -22.42 19.20
C ARG A 426 26.94 -23.10 18.10
N ASP A 427 27.36 -22.37 17.10
CA ASP A 427 28.15 -22.95 16.02
C ASP A 427 29.54 -23.32 16.55
N SER A 428 29.95 -24.54 16.22
CA SER A 428 31.32 -25.06 16.53
C SER A 428 32.13 -24.96 15.24
N VAL A 429 33.05 -24.04 15.18
CA VAL A 429 33.78 -23.73 13.95
C VAL A 429 35.30 -23.86 14.18
N PRO A 430 36.06 -24.34 13.19
CA PRO A 430 37.51 -24.37 13.25
C PRO A 430 38.10 -22.96 13.19
N ILE A 431 39.05 -22.68 14.06
CA ILE A 431 39.85 -21.45 14.07
C ILE A 431 41.28 -21.84 13.77
N VAL A 432 41.93 -21.21 12.79
CA VAL A 432 43.33 -21.37 12.49
C VAL A 432 44.10 -20.19 13.09
N LEU A 433 45.11 -20.51 13.84
CA LEU A 433 45.99 -19.56 14.54
C LEU A 433 47.40 -19.62 13.94
N LYS A 434 48.14 -18.52 14.09
CA LYS A 434 49.55 -18.39 13.77
C LYS A 434 50.31 -17.84 14.95
#